data_d6c0c0b517ef20110b48285a03e5f9ce
#
_entry.id   d6c0c0b517ef20110b48285a03e5f9ce
#
_cell.length_a   1.000
_cell.length_b   1.000
_cell.length_c   1.000
_cell.angle_alpha   90.00
_cell.angle_beta   90.00
_cell.angle_gamma   90.00
#
_symmetry.space_group_name_H-M   'P 1'
#
loop_
_entity.id
_entity.type
_entity.pdbx_description
1 polymer ?
#
loop_
_entity_poly.entity_id
_entity_poly.type
_entity_poly.pdbx_seq_one_letter_code
_entity_poly.pdbx_strand_id
1 'polypeptide(L)'
;MGNLVLHDPLWLLALTALPLLAWLRGRRRTPVLIVPFAAAWHRPSLAAPARWPAGLAFTGLALLVVALARPQRVEDKREVRSEGYDIVLAIDLSTSMRAEDFEKDGERINRLQAIKPVIQAFIERRPTDRIGIVLFAGRAYTMAPLTFDHGWLARQLSRVRIGMIEDGTAIGDGLGVALTRLEQAKRDRAGRRVGAFVVLMTDGANNRGSLPPLDAAGIAKSRGIPVYTIGSGKEGIVPVPVYDDEGRKRGYQRMLSDLDEGTLREIANQTGGKFFRVADTDTIEGAFRAIDRAQKIEFQAKSYLVTTELFWWLAAPGLAALLAGAAFARPVPKREAAA
;
A
#
# COMPACT_ATOMS: atom_id res chain seq x y z
N MET A 1 -0.81 -20.28 7.53
CA MET A 1 -0.01 -21.50 7.34
C MET A 1 -0.02 -21.81 5.86
N GLY A 2 1.15 -21.92 5.20
CA GLY A 2 1.20 -22.18 3.75
C GLY A 2 0.80 -23.64 3.43
N ASN A 3 0.03 -23.81 2.37
CA ASN A 3 -0.33 -25.14 1.89
C ASN A 3 0.82 -25.74 1.09
N LEU A 4 1.13 -27.03 1.35
CA LEU A 4 2.11 -27.77 0.56
C LEU A 4 1.40 -28.36 -0.66
N VAL A 5 1.89 -28.00 -1.86
CA VAL A 5 1.34 -28.45 -3.14
C VAL A 5 2.45 -29.06 -3.98
N LEU A 6 2.17 -30.14 -4.68
CA LEU A 6 3.07 -30.71 -5.68
C LEU A 6 2.74 -30.10 -7.04
N HIS A 7 3.72 -29.45 -7.68
CA HIS A 7 3.52 -28.82 -8.99
C HIS A 7 3.35 -29.89 -10.09
N ASP A 8 4.19 -30.93 -10.05
CA ASP A 8 4.24 -31.97 -11.08
C ASP A 8 4.05 -33.38 -10.45
N PRO A 9 2.82 -33.70 -9.93
CA PRO A 9 2.59 -34.95 -9.19
C PRO A 9 2.75 -36.22 -10.03
N LEU A 10 2.68 -36.12 -11.34
CA LEU A 10 2.85 -37.27 -12.24
C LEU A 10 4.22 -37.94 -12.13
N TRP A 11 5.27 -37.20 -11.72
CA TRP A 11 6.58 -37.78 -11.48
C TRP A 11 6.58 -38.81 -10.37
N LEU A 12 5.64 -38.79 -9.44
CA LEU A 12 5.53 -39.81 -8.39
C LEU A 12 5.24 -41.22 -8.98
N LEU A 13 4.67 -41.30 -10.19
CA LEU A 13 4.49 -42.58 -10.88
C LEU A 13 5.83 -43.28 -11.16
N ALA A 14 6.93 -42.54 -11.28
CA ALA A 14 8.25 -43.11 -11.45
C ALA A 14 8.73 -43.90 -10.22
N LEU A 15 8.14 -43.68 -9.03
CA LEU A 15 8.42 -44.52 -7.85
C LEU A 15 8.04 -45.99 -8.06
N THR A 16 7.04 -46.28 -8.91
CA THR A 16 6.64 -47.66 -9.24
C THR A 16 7.72 -48.42 -10.02
N ALA A 17 8.63 -47.71 -10.68
CA ALA A 17 9.78 -48.35 -11.35
C ALA A 17 10.85 -48.83 -10.37
N LEU A 18 10.92 -48.31 -9.14
CA LEU A 18 11.95 -48.68 -8.15
C LEU A 18 11.86 -50.18 -7.74
N PRO A 19 10.68 -50.73 -7.40
CA PRO A 19 10.59 -52.18 -7.08
C PRO A 19 10.91 -53.05 -8.31
N LEU A 20 10.53 -52.60 -9.54
CA LEU A 20 10.90 -53.27 -10.76
C LEU A 20 12.41 -53.31 -10.98
N LEU A 21 13.08 -52.18 -10.76
CA LEU A 21 14.56 -52.11 -10.84
C LEU A 21 15.23 -52.97 -9.77
N ALA A 22 14.70 -53.01 -8.53
CA ALA A 22 15.20 -53.84 -7.47
C ALA A 22 15.04 -55.33 -7.82
N TRP A 23 13.91 -55.73 -8.37
CA TRP A 23 13.66 -57.11 -8.81
C TRP A 23 14.58 -57.51 -9.98
N LEU A 24 14.74 -56.65 -11.01
CA LEU A 24 15.65 -56.90 -12.11
C LEU A 24 17.11 -57.02 -11.65
N ARG A 25 17.52 -56.16 -10.69
CA ARG A 25 18.88 -56.29 -10.08
C ARG A 25 19.05 -57.58 -9.33
N GLY A 26 18.02 -58.06 -8.63
CA GLY A 26 18.06 -59.34 -7.91
C GLY A 26 18.17 -60.56 -8.83
N ARG A 27 17.69 -60.44 -10.07
CA ARG A 27 17.76 -61.50 -11.09
C ARG A 27 19.12 -61.59 -11.81
N ARG A 28 19.94 -60.54 -11.77
CA ARG A 28 21.28 -60.60 -12.37
C ARG A 28 22.13 -61.57 -11.53
N ARG A 29 22.31 -62.77 -12.07
CA ARG A 29 23.26 -63.74 -11.53
C ARG A 29 24.63 -63.14 -11.75
N THR A 30 25.43 -62.99 -10.67
CA THR A 30 26.82 -62.65 -10.78
C THR A 30 27.52 -63.77 -11.54
N PRO A 31 28.25 -63.49 -12.62
CA PRO A 31 29.01 -64.52 -13.30
C PRO A 31 30.00 -65.13 -12.30
N VAL A 32 29.86 -66.43 -12.04
CA VAL A 32 30.78 -67.19 -11.20
C VAL A 32 31.95 -67.64 -12.06
N LEU A 33 33.11 -67.02 -11.87
CA LEU A 33 34.33 -67.48 -12.48
C LEU A 33 34.89 -68.57 -11.62
N ILE A 34 34.89 -69.80 -12.14
CA ILE A 34 35.55 -70.97 -11.48
C ILE A 34 37.02 -70.89 -11.86
N VAL A 35 37.89 -70.47 -10.92
CA VAL A 35 39.32 -70.44 -11.12
C VAL A 35 39.90 -71.67 -10.43
N PRO A 36 40.48 -72.61 -11.13
CA PRO A 36 41.17 -73.73 -10.55
C PRO A 36 42.43 -73.26 -9.77
N PHE A 37 42.68 -73.79 -8.57
CA PHE A 37 43.78 -73.43 -7.67
C PHE A 37 43.71 -72.04 -7.01
N ALA A 38 42.55 -71.37 -6.94
CA ALA A 38 42.36 -70.06 -6.27
C ALA A 38 42.75 -70.06 -4.79
N ALA A 39 42.70 -71.23 -4.10
CA ALA A 39 43.07 -71.39 -2.71
C ALA A 39 44.55 -71.07 -2.41
N ALA A 40 45.43 -71.24 -3.38
CA ALA A 40 46.87 -70.90 -3.26
C ALA A 40 47.20 -69.44 -3.34
N TRP A 41 46.28 -68.59 -3.92
CA TRP A 41 46.52 -67.21 -4.26
C TRP A 41 45.70 -66.21 -3.44
N HIS A 42 44.62 -66.63 -2.85
CA HIS A 42 43.78 -65.71 -2.08
C HIS A 42 42.97 -66.46 -1.04
N ARG A 43 42.95 -65.94 0.20
CA ARG A 43 41.97 -66.42 1.20
C ARG A 43 40.60 -65.88 0.72
N PRO A 44 39.60 -66.76 0.49
CA PRO A 44 38.29 -66.32 0.07
C PRO A 44 37.67 -65.47 1.18
N SER A 45 37.43 -64.21 0.89
CA SER A 45 36.66 -63.38 1.78
C SER A 45 35.21 -63.80 1.66
N LEU A 46 34.72 -64.47 2.69
CA LEU A 46 33.30 -64.90 2.86
C LEU A 46 32.37 -63.71 3.20
N ALA A 47 32.87 -62.49 3.03
CA ALA A 47 32.04 -61.33 3.29
C ALA A 47 30.93 -61.21 2.20
N ALA A 48 29.71 -61.52 2.60
CA ALA A 48 28.57 -61.27 1.75
C ALA A 48 28.57 -59.82 1.25
N PRO A 49 28.24 -59.58 -0.05
CA PRO A 49 28.21 -58.22 -0.57
C PRO A 49 27.27 -57.37 0.30
N ALA A 50 27.81 -56.33 0.87
CA ALA A 50 27.04 -55.42 1.70
C ALA A 50 25.85 -54.87 0.88
N ARG A 51 24.63 -55.08 1.36
CA ARG A 51 23.40 -54.60 0.67
C ARG A 51 23.08 -53.16 0.94
N TRP A 52 23.69 -52.55 1.97
CA TRP A 52 23.43 -51.17 2.36
C TRP A 52 23.77 -50.12 1.28
N PRO A 53 24.84 -50.25 0.41
CA PRO A 53 25.08 -49.26 -0.63
C PRO A 53 23.96 -49.25 -1.68
N ALA A 54 23.38 -50.41 -1.98
CA ALA A 54 22.23 -50.50 -2.85
C ALA A 54 20.99 -49.83 -2.21
N GLY A 55 20.78 -50.03 -0.91
CA GLY A 55 19.73 -49.32 -0.17
C GLY A 55 19.88 -47.81 -0.23
N LEU A 56 21.10 -47.28 -0.03
CA LEU A 56 21.36 -45.84 -0.17
C LEU A 56 21.06 -45.34 -1.60
N ALA A 57 21.46 -46.08 -2.64
CA ALA A 57 21.20 -45.69 -4.01
C ALA A 57 19.71 -45.67 -4.31
N PHE A 58 18.91 -46.65 -3.83
CA PHE A 58 17.46 -46.66 -4.02
C PHE A 58 16.77 -45.51 -3.25
N THR A 59 17.22 -45.27 -2.00
CA THR A 59 16.70 -44.12 -1.22
C THR A 59 17.02 -42.80 -1.90
N GLY A 60 18.26 -42.63 -2.39
CA GLY A 60 18.66 -41.46 -3.14
C GLY A 60 17.79 -41.25 -4.39
N LEU A 61 17.54 -42.34 -5.14
CA LEU A 61 16.69 -42.27 -6.34
C LEU A 61 15.23 -41.93 -5.99
N ALA A 62 14.70 -42.46 -4.92
CA ALA A 62 13.35 -42.14 -4.43
C ALA A 62 13.22 -40.66 -4.05
N LEU A 63 14.21 -40.11 -3.32
CA LEU A 63 14.24 -38.69 -2.97
C LEU A 63 14.33 -37.79 -4.22
N LEU A 64 15.12 -38.19 -5.21
CA LEU A 64 15.20 -37.43 -6.47
C LEU A 64 13.87 -37.45 -7.25
N VAL A 65 13.17 -38.58 -7.28
CA VAL A 65 11.84 -38.67 -7.92
C VAL A 65 10.82 -37.78 -7.18
N VAL A 66 10.85 -37.74 -5.83
CA VAL A 66 9.99 -36.83 -5.06
C VAL A 66 10.41 -35.38 -5.28
N ALA A 67 11.68 -35.09 -5.45
CA ALA A 67 12.16 -33.75 -5.79
C ALA A 67 11.65 -33.29 -7.17
N LEU A 68 11.59 -34.20 -8.16
CA LEU A 68 11.03 -33.93 -9.50
C LEU A 68 9.53 -33.61 -9.47
N ALA A 69 8.78 -34.10 -8.47
CA ALA A 69 7.39 -33.72 -8.25
C ALA A 69 7.24 -32.25 -7.80
N ARG A 70 8.35 -31.53 -7.62
CA ARG A 70 8.43 -30.09 -7.28
C ARG A 70 7.51 -29.72 -6.12
N PRO A 71 7.78 -30.20 -4.88
CA PRO A 71 7.04 -29.74 -3.71
C PRO A 71 7.24 -28.24 -3.53
N GLN A 72 6.12 -27.50 -3.49
CA GLN A 72 6.08 -26.07 -3.33
C GLN A 72 5.26 -25.70 -2.09
N ARG A 73 5.73 -24.72 -1.35
CA ARG A 73 4.96 -24.06 -0.31
C ARG A 73 4.29 -22.85 -0.91
N VAL A 74 2.97 -22.91 -1.00
CA VAL A 74 2.15 -21.80 -1.51
C VAL A 74 1.69 -20.97 -0.33
N GLU A 75 2.18 -19.75 -0.25
CA GLU A 75 1.71 -18.75 0.70
C GLU A 75 0.85 -17.73 -0.05
N ASP A 76 -0.41 -17.61 0.35
CA ASP A 76 -1.28 -16.53 -0.11
C ASP A 76 -0.86 -15.24 0.61
N LYS A 77 0.16 -14.59 0.08
CA LYS A 77 0.50 -13.23 0.51
C LYS A 77 -0.45 -12.29 -0.20
N ARG A 78 -1.52 -11.93 0.48
CA ARG A 78 -2.29 -10.75 0.14
C ARG A 78 -1.41 -9.54 0.42
N GLU A 79 -0.54 -9.21 -0.52
CA GLU A 79 0.02 -7.89 -0.57
C GLU A 79 -1.14 -6.97 -0.97
N VAL A 80 -1.85 -6.47 0.02
CA VAL A 80 -2.73 -5.32 -0.16
C VAL A 80 -1.80 -4.18 -0.52
N ARG A 81 -1.48 -4.04 -1.81
CA ARG A 81 -0.90 -2.81 -2.32
C ARG A 81 -2.00 -1.78 -2.19
N SER A 82 -1.99 -1.11 -1.06
CA SER A 82 -2.88 0.02 -0.82
C SER A 82 -2.48 1.15 -1.77
N GLU A 83 -3.09 1.13 -2.95
CA GLU A 83 -3.03 2.27 -3.85
C GLU A 83 -3.84 3.37 -3.19
N GLY A 84 -3.23 4.48 -2.83
CA GLY A 84 -3.88 5.62 -2.17
C GLY A 84 -3.75 6.89 -3.00
N TYR A 85 -4.50 7.91 -2.62
CA TYR A 85 -4.40 9.26 -3.17
C TYR A 85 -3.39 10.12 -2.39
N ASP A 86 -2.89 11.13 -3.07
CA ASP A 86 -2.24 12.27 -2.44
C ASP A 86 -3.25 13.41 -2.34
N ILE A 87 -3.61 13.81 -1.13
CA ILE A 87 -4.68 14.77 -0.86
C ILE A 87 -4.11 15.99 -0.15
N VAL A 88 -4.39 17.17 -0.64
CA VAL A 88 -4.12 18.40 0.12
C VAL A 88 -5.42 19.09 0.48
N LEU A 89 -5.58 19.34 1.78
CA LEU A 89 -6.67 20.12 2.35
C LEU A 89 -6.18 21.58 2.45
N ALA A 90 -6.74 22.46 1.65
CA ALA A 90 -6.48 23.90 1.71
C ALA A 90 -7.60 24.57 2.51
N ILE A 91 -7.27 25.08 3.70
CA ILE A 91 -8.24 25.57 4.69
C ILE A 91 -8.05 27.07 4.87
N ASP A 92 -9.14 27.81 4.70
CA ASP A 92 -9.20 29.25 4.97
C ASP A 92 -9.17 29.53 6.47
N LEU A 93 -8.36 30.51 6.87
CA LEU A 93 -8.25 31.03 8.24
C LEU A 93 -8.51 32.52 8.30
N SER A 94 -9.11 33.12 7.28
CA SER A 94 -9.52 34.53 7.27
C SER A 94 -10.45 34.85 8.45
N THR A 95 -10.52 36.12 8.79
CA THR A 95 -11.34 36.57 9.94
C THR A 95 -12.82 36.25 9.77
N SER A 96 -13.34 36.15 8.53
CA SER A 96 -14.71 35.72 8.23
C SER A 96 -15.06 34.35 8.79
N MET A 97 -14.08 33.44 8.87
CA MET A 97 -14.26 32.10 9.48
C MET A 97 -14.61 32.12 10.98
N ARG A 98 -14.54 33.31 11.65
CA ARG A 98 -15.03 33.53 13.02
C ARG A 98 -16.55 33.62 13.10
N ALA A 99 -17.26 33.80 11.97
CA ALA A 99 -18.71 33.88 11.98
C ALA A 99 -19.33 32.67 12.69
N GLU A 100 -20.22 32.93 13.64
CA GLU A 100 -20.92 31.91 14.43
C GLU A 100 -22.31 31.66 13.84
N ASP A 101 -22.33 31.22 12.59
CA ASP A 101 -23.53 30.91 11.80
C ASP A 101 -23.82 29.41 11.71
N PHE A 102 -22.97 28.56 12.30
CA PHE A 102 -23.18 27.13 12.50
C PHE A 102 -23.72 26.87 13.91
N GLU A 103 -24.35 25.69 14.07
CA GLU A 103 -24.89 25.24 15.34
C GLU A 103 -24.48 23.78 15.62
N LYS A 104 -24.12 23.50 16.85
CA LYS A 104 -23.83 22.16 17.33
C LYS A 104 -24.39 22.02 18.75
N ASP A 105 -25.21 21.00 18.99
CA ASP A 105 -25.84 20.70 20.29
C ASP A 105 -26.62 21.90 20.90
N GLY A 106 -27.20 22.75 20.03
CA GLY A 106 -27.92 23.96 20.43
C GLY A 106 -27.02 25.19 20.70
N GLU A 107 -25.71 25.05 20.60
CA GLU A 107 -24.76 26.15 20.75
C GLU A 107 -24.23 26.64 19.40
N ARG A 108 -24.07 27.97 19.28
CA ARG A 108 -23.46 28.56 18.11
C ARG A 108 -21.97 28.35 18.12
N ILE A 109 -21.45 27.84 17.00
CA ILE A 109 -20.03 27.61 16.78
C ILE A 109 -19.55 28.35 15.53
N ASN A 110 -18.26 28.69 15.48
CA ASN A 110 -17.71 29.32 14.31
C ASN A 110 -17.45 28.29 13.19
N ARG A 111 -17.28 28.78 11.95
CA ARG A 111 -17.10 27.98 10.75
C ARG A 111 -15.93 27.01 10.85
N LEU A 112 -14.77 27.46 11.40
CA LEU A 112 -13.61 26.61 11.59
C LEU A 112 -13.89 25.48 12.59
N GLN A 113 -14.61 25.77 13.70
CA GLN A 113 -15.01 24.77 14.69
C GLN A 113 -15.97 23.72 14.09
N ALA A 114 -16.86 24.14 13.17
CA ALA A 114 -17.76 23.21 12.48
C ALA A 114 -17.00 22.27 11.51
N ILE A 115 -16.00 22.78 10.79
CA ILE A 115 -15.27 22.05 9.76
C ILE A 115 -14.23 21.06 10.35
N LYS A 116 -13.53 21.43 11.44
CA LYS A 116 -12.43 20.62 12.00
C LYS A 116 -12.81 19.17 12.32
N PRO A 117 -13.93 18.85 13.01
CA PRO A 117 -14.30 17.47 13.31
C PRO A 117 -14.56 16.65 12.04
N VAL A 118 -15.16 17.28 11.02
CA VAL A 118 -15.46 16.60 9.75
C VAL A 118 -14.19 16.29 8.97
N ILE A 119 -13.20 17.21 8.96
CA ILE A 119 -11.88 16.98 8.39
C ILE A 119 -11.19 15.82 9.12
N GLN A 120 -11.25 15.81 10.45
CA GLN A 120 -10.65 14.73 11.26
C GLN A 120 -11.25 13.38 10.89
N ALA A 121 -12.58 13.28 10.85
CA ALA A 121 -13.28 12.07 10.45
C ALA A 121 -12.96 11.66 8.99
N PHE A 122 -12.76 12.62 8.07
CA PHE A 122 -12.32 12.36 6.71
C PHE A 122 -10.92 11.75 6.67
N ILE A 123 -9.97 12.29 7.44
CA ILE A 123 -8.60 11.78 7.54
C ILE A 123 -8.60 10.34 8.08
N GLU A 124 -9.37 10.07 9.14
CA GLU A 124 -9.45 8.75 9.79
C GLU A 124 -10.00 7.66 8.85
N ARG A 125 -10.93 8.02 7.95
CA ARG A 125 -11.50 7.08 6.97
C ARG A 125 -10.58 6.73 5.81
N ARG A 126 -9.40 7.35 5.70
CA ARG A 126 -8.49 7.22 4.53
C ARG A 126 -7.09 6.72 4.91
N PRO A 127 -6.97 5.55 5.56
CA PRO A 127 -5.71 5.06 6.13
C PRO A 127 -4.59 4.84 5.09
N THR A 128 -4.95 4.71 3.81
CA THR A 128 -4.01 4.43 2.72
C THR A 128 -3.56 5.66 1.95
N ASP A 129 -4.21 6.82 2.21
CA ASP A 129 -3.92 8.07 1.52
C ASP A 129 -2.85 8.88 2.25
N ARG A 130 -2.02 9.63 1.51
CA ARG A 130 -1.20 10.67 2.12
C ARG A 130 -1.99 11.97 2.13
N ILE A 131 -2.08 12.59 3.28
CA ILE A 131 -2.84 13.82 3.44
C ILE A 131 -1.89 14.91 3.95
N GLY A 132 -2.00 16.10 3.32
CA GLY A 132 -1.31 17.31 3.76
C GLY A 132 -2.29 18.43 4.04
N ILE A 133 -1.88 19.43 4.81
CA ILE A 133 -2.69 20.60 5.15
C ILE A 133 -1.95 21.87 4.74
N VAL A 134 -2.62 22.70 3.95
CA VAL A 134 -2.25 24.06 3.62
C VAL A 134 -3.26 24.98 4.30
N LEU A 135 -2.78 25.99 5.00
CA LEU A 135 -3.59 27.04 5.58
C LEU A 135 -3.38 28.32 4.78
N PHE A 136 -4.46 29.05 4.53
CA PHE A 136 -4.36 30.34 3.89
C PHE A 136 -5.30 31.36 4.53
N ALA A 137 -4.91 32.61 4.45
CA ALA A 137 -5.65 33.80 4.78
C ALA A 137 -5.10 34.93 3.87
N GLY A 138 -4.49 35.98 4.39
CA GLY A 138 -3.77 36.97 3.58
C GLY A 138 -2.56 36.39 2.83
N ARG A 139 -2.02 35.26 3.31
CA ARG A 139 -0.97 34.45 2.65
C ARG A 139 -1.23 32.96 2.85
N ALA A 140 -0.53 32.11 2.09
CA ALA A 140 -0.64 30.66 2.18
C ALA A 140 0.61 30.00 2.78
N TYR A 141 0.42 29.02 3.67
CA TYR A 141 1.47 28.27 4.35
C TYR A 141 1.16 26.77 4.40
N THR A 142 2.21 25.96 4.32
CA THR A 142 2.08 24.53 4.58
C THR A 142 2.10 24.27 6.09
N MET A 143 0.98 23.87 6.63
CA MET A 143 0.87 23.43 8.04
C MET A 143 1.42 22.03 8.24
N ALA A 144 1.10 21.13 7.31
CA ALA A 144 1.56 19.75 7.32
C ALA A 144 1.87 19.29 5.89
N PRO A 145 3.08 18.75 5.64
CA PRO A 145 3.38 18.10 4.37
C PRO A 145 2.56 16.83 4.22
N LEU A 146 2.52 16.26 3.01
CA LEU A 146 1.86 14.99 2.75
C LEU A 146 2.47 13.86 3.60
N THR A 147 1.64 13.23 4.43
CA THR A 147 2.05 12.20 5.38
C THR A 147 1.02 11.08 5.51
N PHE A 148 1.47 9.90 5.90
CA PHE A 148 0.63 8.78 6.35
C PHE A 148 0.39 8.80 7.87
N ASP A 149 1.12 9.65 8.62
CA ASP A 149 0.88 9.78 10.06
C ASP A 149 -0.35 10.65 10.33
N HIS A 150 -1.51 10.02 10.21
CA HIS A 150 -2.80 10.66 10.43
C HIS A 150 -3.00 11.10 11.89
N GLY A 151 -2.37 10.39 12.83
CA GLY A 151 -2.41 10.78 14.23
C GLY A 151 -1.66 12.09 14.49
N TRP A 152 -0.48 12.26 13.88
CA TRP A 152 0.24 13.52 13.92
C TRP A 152 -0.54 14.63 13.21
N LEU A 153 -1.13 14.33 12.04
CA LEU A 153 -1.92 15.28 11.26
C LEU A 153 -3.13 15.81 12.05
N ALA A 154 -3.85 14.93 12.75
CA ALA A 154 -4.97 15.31 13.62
C ALA A 154 -4.51 16.24 14.76
N ARG A 155 -3.35 15.98 15.36
CA ARG A 155 -2.75 16.87 16.37
C ARG A 155 -2.36 18.24 15.79
N GLN A 156 -1.89 18.30 14.54
CA GLN A 156 -1.65 19.59 13.89
C GLN A 156 -2.97 20.33 13.62
N LEU A 157 -3.98 19.64 13.08
CA LEU A 157 -5.30 20.22 12.83
C LEU A 157 -5.95 20.79 14.11
N SER A 158 -5.82 20.13 15.26
CA SER A 158 -6.35 20.61 16.53
C SER A 158 -5.76 21.97 16.97
N ARG A 159 -4.52 22.24 16.59
CA ARG A 159 -3.79 23.49 16.91
C ARG A 159 -4.16 24.66 16.01
N VAL A 160 -4.77 24.41 14.86
CA VAL A 160 -5.16 25.44 13.90
C VAL A 160 -6.17 26.40 14.53
N ARG A 161 -5.91 27.70 14.43
CA ARG A 161 -6.76 28.79 14.99
C ARG A 161 -6.82 29.94 14.01
N ILE A 162 -7.94 30.61 13.98
CA ILE A 162 -8.13 31.85 13.20
C ILE A 162 -7.20 32.93 13.80
N GLY A 163 -6.52 33.70 12.93
CA GLY A 163 -5.56 34.70 13.34
C GLY A 163 -4.11 34.22 13.46
N MET A 164 -3.82 32.94 13.09
CA MET A 164 -2.45 32.46 12.95
C MET A 164 -1.72 33.07 11.74
N ILE A 165 -2.45 33.57 10.78
CA ILE A 165 -2.00 34.18 9.54
C ILE A 165 -2.61 35.59 9.46
N GLU A 166 -1.92 36.51 8.84
CA GLU A 166 -2.43 37.86 8.55
C GLU A 166 -3.77 37.79 7.81
N ASP A 167 -4.66 38.73 8.11
CA ASP A 167 -6.03 38.71 7.58
C ASP A 167 -6.10 38.96 6.09
N GLY A 168 -7.14 38.43 5.49
CA GLY A 168 -7.41 38.44 4.05
C GLY A 168 -7.70 37.04 3.54
N THR A 169 -7.98 36.90 2.24
CA THR A 169 -8.35 35.64 1.60
C THR A 169 -7.61 35.47 0.29
N ALA A 170 -6.48 34.72 0.31
CA ALA A 170 -5.61 34.47 -0.84
C ALA A 170 -5.88 33.05 -1.39
N ILE A 171 -7.04 32.85 -2.03
CA ILE A 171 -7.49 31.53 -2.54
C ILE A 171 -6.49 30.99 -3.56
N GLY A 172 -6.05 31.81 -4.52
CA GLY A 172 -5.14 31.40 -5.57
C GLY A 172 -3.78 30.96 -5.03
N ASP A 173 -3.23 31.70 -4.05
CA ASP A 173 -1.97 31.33 -3.39
C ASP A 173 -2.15 30.03 -2.58
N GLY A 174 -3.28 29.86 -1.88
CA GLY A 174 -3.62 28.63 -1.15
C GLY A 174 -3.62 27.41 -2.08
N LEU A 175 -4.27 27.53 -3.22
CA LEU A 175 -4.30 26.49 -4.25
C LEU A 175 -2.92 26.27 -4.87
N GLY A 176 -2.16 27.32 -5.15
CA GLY A 176 -0.80 27.24 -5.70
C GLY A 176 0.16 26.51 -4.78
N VAL A 177 0.13 26.78 -3.46
CA VAL A 177 0.92 26.06 -2.45
C VAL A 177 0.49 24.59 -2.38
N ALA A 178 -0.82 24.30 -2.41
CA ALA A 178 -1.33 22.94 -2.41
C ALA A 178 -0.82 22.13 -3.62
N LEU A 179 -0.89 22.70 -4.82
CA LEU A 179 -0.38 22.09 -6.05
C LEU A 179 1.13 21.87 -6.02
N THR A 180 1.87 22.80 -5.41
CA THR A 180 3.33 22.66 -5.24
C THR A 180 3.68 21.49 -4.32
N ARG A 181 2.91 21.27 -3.23
CA ARG A 181 3.11 20.11 -2.33
C ARG A 181 2.80 18.80 -3.03
N LEU A 182 1.76 18.73 -3.85
CA LEU A 182 1.46 17.53 -4.64
C LEU A 182 2.55 17.23 -5.67
N GLU A 183 3.11 18.25 -6.31
CA GLU A 183 4.19 18.07 -7.28
C GLU A 183 5.49 17.59 -6.62
N GLN A 184 5.84 18.12 -5.44
CA GLN A 184 6.99 17.65 -4.67
C GLN A 184 6.81 16.18 -4.28
N ALA A 185 5.63 15.81 -3.75
CA ALA A 185 5.33 14.44 -3.37
C ALA A 185 5.35 13.45 -4.56
N LYS A 186 5.05 13.92 -5.77
CA LYS A 186 5.17 13.11 -7.00
C LYS A 186 6.61 12.75 -7.31
N ARG A 187 7.58 13.59 -6.96
CA ARG A 187 9.01 13.35 -7.15
C ARG A 187 9.57 12.36 -6.11
N ASP A 188 9.07 12.41 -4.88
CA ASP A 188 9.52 11.59 -3.75
C ASP A 188 8.95 10.16 -3.76
N ARG A 189 8.79 9.54 -4.91
CA ARG A 189 8.05 8.30 -5.14
C ARG A 189 8.51 7.12 -4.27
N ALA A 190 7.83 6.92 -3.16
CA ALA A 190 7.71 5.62 -2.51
C ALA A 190 6.31 5.05 -2.79
N GLY A 191 6.17 4.25 -3.85
CA GLY A 191 4.93 3.53 -4.15
C GLY A 191 4.09 4.11 -5.32
N ARG A 192 3.19 3.27 -5.87
CA ARG A 192 2.21 3.64 -6.90
C ARG A 192 1.08 4.43 -6.26
N ARG A 193 0.83 5.65 -6.76
CA ARG A 193 -0.33 6.45 -6.40
C ARG A 193 -1.36 6.40 -7.54
N VAL A 194 -2.64 6.31 -7.18
CA VAL A 194 -3.75 6.30 -8.14
C VAL A 194 -3.94 7.69 -8.72
N GLY A 195 -3.80 8.72 -7.88
CA GLY A 195 -3.99 10.10 -8.27
C GLY A 195 -3.74 11.08 -7.14
N ALA A 196 -4.05 12.32 -7.41
CA ALA A 196 -3.98 13.40 -6.44
C ALA A 196 -5.17 14.34 -6.62
N PHE A 197 -5.64 14.97 -5.55
CA PHE A 197 -6.64 16.02 -5.61
C PHE A 197 -6.50 17.02 -4.46
N VAL A 198 -7.13 18.18 -4.61
CA VAL A 198 -7.19 19.21 -3.59
C VAL A 198 -8.63 19.39 -3.11
N VAL A 199 -8.81 19.57 -1.79
CA VAL A 199 -10.06 20.06 -1.20
C VAL A 199 -9.81 21.47 -0.70
N LEU A 200 -10.41 22.45 -1.34
CA LEU A 200 -10.30 23.87 -1.03
C LEU A 200 -11.54 24.30 -0.24
N MET A 201 -11.33 24.81 0.96
CA MET A 201 -12.41 25.28 1.85
C MET A 201 -12.22 26.76 2.15
N THR A 202 -13.23 27.57 1.84
CA THR A 202 -13.26 29.01 2.10
C THR A 202 -14.69 29.47 2.39
N ASP A 203 -14.82 30.64 2.98
CA ASP A 203 -16.09 31.29 3.27
C ASP A 203 -16.20 32.71 2.67
N GLY A 204 -15.17 33.13 1.89
CA GLY A 204 -15.08 34.47 1.34
C GLY A 204 -14.71 34.53 -0.14
N ALA A 205 -14.64 35.75 -0.64
CA ALA A 205 -14.11 36.07 -1.94
C ALA A 205 -12.59 36.30 -1.88
N ASN A 206 -11.89 36.03 -2.99
CA ASN A 206 -10.46 36.32 -3.08
C ASN A 206 -10.19 37.83 -3.06
N ASN A 207 -9.47 38.31 -2.06
CA ASN A 207 -9.13 39.71 -1.88
C ASN A 207 -7.63 39.99 -1.66
N ARG A 208 -6.81 38.91 -1.58
CA ARG A 208 -5.36 38.95 -1.37
C ARG A 208 -4.67 37.87 -2.22
N GLY A 209 -3.35 37.90 -2.18
CA GLY A 209 -2.50 36.95 -2.88
C GLY A 209 -1.94 37.47 -4.19
N SER A 210 -0.93 36.79 -4.70
CA SER A 210 -0.25 37.14 -5.95
C SER A 210 -0.78 36.35 -7.15
N LEU A 211 -1.30 35.15 -6.90
CA LEU A 211 -1.83 34.23 -7.90
C LEU A 211 -3.37 34.38 -7.98
N PRO A 212 -3.96 34.73 -9.12
CA PRO A 212 -5.40 34.69 -9.28
C PRO A 212 -5.97 33.30 -9.14
N PRO A 213 -7.17 33.12 -8.54
CA PRO A 213 -7.75 31.77 -8.30
C PRO A 213 -7.95 30.93 -9.57
N LEU A 214 -8.40 31.57 -10.67
CA LEU A 214 -8.64 30.87 -11.95
C LEU A 214 -7.33 30.48 -12.65
N ASP A 215 -6.25 31.26 -12.47
CA ASP A 215 -4.93 30.91 -12.99
C ASP A 215 -4.37 29.68 -12.23
N ALA A 216 -4.55 29.64 -10.90
CA ALA A 216 -4.24 28.47 -10.09
C ALA A 216 -5.04 27.22 -10.51
N ALA A 217 -6.34 27.40 -10.85
CA ALA A 217 -7.17 26.33 -11.40
C ALA A 217 -6.66 25.87 -12.78
N GLY A 218 -6.20 26.78 -13.64
CA GLY A 218 -5.55 26.44 -14.91
C GLY A 218 -4.31 25.57 -14.72
N ILE A 219 -3.48 25.86 -13.71
CA ILE A 219 -2.33 25.03 -13.33
C ILE A 219 -2.80 23.65 -12.85
N ALA A 220 -3.83 23.57 -12.01
CA ALA A 220 -4.38 22.30 -11.54
C ALA A 220 -4.88 21.44 -12.71
N LYS A 221 -5.64 22.06 -13.65
CA LYS A 221 -6.14 21.42 -14.88
C LYS A 221 -5.01 20.86 -15.72
N SER A 222 -3.96 21.65 -15.98
CA SER A 222 -2.81 21.20 -16.79
C SER A 222 -2.05 20.01 -16.18
N ARG A 223 -2.14 19.84 -14.86
CA ARG A 223 -1.55 18.72 -14.10
C ARG A 223 -2.50 17.54 -13.91
N GLY A 224 -3.75 17.65 -14.35
CA GLY A 224 -4.79 16.64 -14.15
C GLY A 224 -5.16 16.44 -12.68
N ILE A 225 -5.11 17.51 -11.86
CA ILE A 225 -5.42 17.49 -10.43
C ILE A 225 -6.81 18.09 -10.22
N PRO A 226 -7.83 17.27 -9.88
CA PRO A 226 -9.16 17.78 -9.54
C PRO A 226 -9.12 18.65 -8.27
N VAL A 227 -9.89 19.74 -8.28
CA VAL A 227 -10.06 20.60 -7.10
C VAL A 227 -11.53 20.57 -6.69
N TYR A 228 -11.78 20.04 -5.51
CA TYR A 228 -13.09 20.08 -4.86
C TYR A 228 -13.17 21.34 -4.03
N THR A 229 -14.17 22.17 -4.29
CA THR A 229 -14.34 23.44 -3.58
C THR A 229 -15.53 23.36 -2.63
N ILE A 230 -15.32 23.80 -1.40
CA ILE A 230 -16.33 23.84 -0.33
C ILE A 230 -16.47 25.30 0.09
N GLY A 231 -17.62 25.89 -0.23
CA GLY A 231 -17.99 27.22 0.22
C GLY A 231 -18.79 27.12 1.52
N SER A 232 -18.27 27.67 2.64
CA SER A 232 -18.87 27.54 3.95
C SER A 232 -19.57 28.83 4.41
N GLY A 233 -20.72 28.69 5.05
CA GLY A 233 -21.46 29.78 5.69
C GLY A 233 -22.85 30.02 5.10
N LYS A 234 -23.69 30.68 5.89
CA LYS A 234 -25.03 31.10 5.47
C LYS A 234 -24.97 32.32 4.57
N GLU A 235 -25.98 32.49 3.74
CA GLU A 235 -26.15 33.72 2.94
C GLU A 235 -26.67 34.86 3.80
N GLY A 236 -26.30 36.09 3.39
CA GLY A 236 -26.78 37.30 4.02
C GLY A 236 -25.97 37.73 5.23
N ILE A 237 -26.68 38.30 6.22
CA ILE A 237 -26.02 38.86 7.41
C ILE A 237 -25.75 37.77 8.45
N VAL A 238 -24.49 37.58 8.81
CA VAL A 238 -24.02 36.58 9.79
C VAL A 238 -23.45 37.25 11.04
N PRO A 239 -23.61 36.62 12.23
CA PRO A 239 -23.08 37.14 13.48
C PRO A 239 -21.57 36.80 13.61
N VAL A 240 -20.74 37.81 13.79
CA VAL A 240 -19.32 37.65 14.08
C VAL A 240 -19.04 38.11 15.51
N PRO A 241 -18.42 37.30 16.36
CA PRO A 241 -18.13 37.68 17.73
C PRO A 241 -17.08 38.81 17.79
N VAL A 242 -17.33 39.79 18.65
CA VAL A 242 -16.38 40.88 18.97
C VAL A 242 -15.80 40.62 20.35
N TYR A 243 -14.49 40.73 20.45
CA TYR A 243 -13.74 40.53 21.68
C TYR A 243 -13.13 41.84 22.16
N ASP A 244 -12.98 42.01 23.48
CA ASP A 244 -12.21 43.09 24.07
C ASP A 244 -10.71 42.78 24.09
N ASP A 245 -9.89 43.73 24.57
CA ASP A 245 -8.43 43.58 24.64
C ASP A 245 -8.01 42.46 25.60
N GLU A 246 -8.89 42.07 26.56
CA GLU A 246 -8.69 40.94 27.46
C GLU A 246 -9.18 39.59 26.86
N GLY A 247 -9.64 39.57 25.61
CA GLY A 247 -10.11 38.37 24.92
C GLY A 247 -11.52 37.89 25.36
N ARG A 248 -12.28 38.71 26.08
CA ARG A 248 -13.66 38.38 26.48
C ARG A 248 -14.64 38.80 25.39
N LYS A 249 -15.61 37.94 25.08
CA LYS A 249 -16.65 38.21 24.10
C LYS A 249 -17.60 39.31 24.60
N ARG A 250 -17.62 40.44 23.87
CA ARG A 250 -18.49 41.60 24.18
C ARG A 250 -19.83 41.56 23.50
N GLY A 251 -19.97 40.78 22.44
CA GLY A 251 -21.21 40.73 21.69
C GLY A 251 -20.97 40.25 20.26
N TYR A 252 -21.88 40.64 19.37
CA TYR A 252 -21.80 40.26 17.95
C TYR A 252 -21.86 41.49 17.07
N GLN A 253 -21.01 41.52 16.06
CA GLN A 253 -21.15 42.43 14.94
C GLN A 253 -21.86 41.69 13.80
N ARG A 254 -22.70 42.40 13.06
CA ARG A 254 -23.35 41.90 11.85
C ARG A 254 -22.42 42.13 10.65
N MET A 255 -22.10 41.05 9.95
CA MET A 255 -21.26 41.11 8.76
C MET A 255 -22.00 40.46 7.58
N LEU A 256 -21.92 41.05 6.39
CA LEU A 256 -22.41 40.40 5.18
C LEU A 256 -21.49 39.26 4.81
N SER A 257 -22.04 38.07 4.57
CA SER A 257 -21.27 36.94 4.02
C SER A 257 -20.91 37.20 2.57
N ASP A 258 -19.61 37.21 2.27
CA ASP A 258 -19.05 37.57 0.95
C ASP A 258 -18.48 36.35 0.22
N LEU A 259 -19.24 35.28 0.17
CA LEU A 259 -18.80 34.04 -0.51
C LEU A 259 -18.96 34.19 -2.02
N ASP A 260 -17.85 34.12 -2.76
CA ASP A 260 -17.86 34.09 -4.23
C ASP A 260 -18.05 32.64 -4.74
N GLU A 261 -19.33 32.23 -4.79
CA GLU A 261 -19.67 30.90 -5.34
C GLU A 261 -19.31 30.76 -6.83
N GLY A 262 -19.37 31.86 -7.57
CA GLY A 262 -19.08 31.89 -9.02
C GLY A 262 -17.66 31.37 -9.26
N THR A 263 -16.68 32.01 -8.62
CA THR A 263 -15.26 31.61 -8.71
C THR A 263 -15.03 30.21 -8.22
N LEU A 264 -15.65 29.79 -7.09
CA LEU A 264 -15.47 28.41 -6.56
C LEU A 264 -16.05 27.33 -7.48
N ARG A 265 -17.22 27.60 -8.09
CA ARG A 265 -17.80 26.69 -9.10
C ARG A 265 -16.94 26.61 -10.35
N GLU A 266 -16.39 27.72 -10.78
CA GLU A 266 -15.52 27.78 -11.97
C GLU A 266 -14.22 27.00 -11.73
N ILE A 267 -13.56 27.16 -10.57
CA ILE A 267 -12.38 26.39 -10.19
C ILE A 267 -12.68 24.88 -10.23
N ALA A 268 -13.80 24.47 -9.63
CA ALA A 268 -14.19 23.06 -9.59
C ALA A 268 -14.47 22.52 -11.00
N ASN A 269 -15.25 23.21 -11.80
CA ASN A 269 -15.63 22.81 -13.15
C ASN A 269 -14.40 22.71 -14.07
N GLN A 270 -13.52 23.72 -14.03
CA GLN A 270 -12.32 23.77 -14.85
C GLN A 270 -11.36 22.63 -14.58
N THR A 271 -11.30 22.15 -13.33
CA THR A 271 -10.37 21.10 -12.88
C THR A 271 -10.98 19.69 -12.86
N GLY A 272 -12.29 19.55 -13.16
CA GLY A 272 -13.00 18.26 -13.08
C GLY A 272 -13.39 17.85 -11.66
N GLY A 273 -13.36 18.76 -10.70
CA GLY A 273 -13.87 18.58 -9.35
C GLY A 273 -15.38 18.92 -9.24
N LYS A 274 -15.83 19.18 -8.01
CA LYS A 274 -17.21 19.60 -7.72
C LYS A 274 -17.21 20.70 -6.65
N PHE A 275 -18.14 21.64 -6.79
CA PHE A 275 -18.43 22.64 -5.78
C PHE A 275 -19.51 22.12 -4.81
N PHE A 276 -19.33 22.40 -3.52
CA PHE A 276 -20.29 22.15 -2.47
C PHE A 276 -20.53 23.41 -1.65
N ARG A 277 -21.82 23.79 -1.51
CA ARG A 277 -22.24 24.80 -0.54
C ARG A 277 -22.56 24.11 0.77
N VAL A 278 -22.03 24.62 1.88
CA VAL A 278 -22.30 24.09 3.21
C VAL A 278 -22.72 25.22 4.16
N ALA A 279 -23.90 25.05 4.76
CA ALA A 279 -24.50 26.03 5.65
C ALA A 279 -24.76 25.47 7.08
N ASP A 280 -24.57 24.17 7.26
CA ASP A 280 -24.71 23.42 8.51
C ASP A 280 -23.75 22.24 8.56
N THR A 281 -23.63 21.60 9.72
CA THR A 281 -22.70 20.48 9.94
C THR A 281 -23.02 19.27 9.07
N ASP A 282 -24.29 18.98 8.83
CA ASP A 282 -24.71 17.81 8.03
C ASP A 282 -24.33 17.97 6.55
N THR A 283 -24.44 19.19 6.02
CA THR A 283 -24.03 19.50 4.66
C THR A 283 -22.51 19.43 4.49
N ILE A 284 -21.70 19.79 5.51
CA ILE A 284 -20.24 19.59 5.50
C ILE A 284 -19.94 18.08 5.38
N GLU A 285 -20.52 17.24 6.22
CA GLU A 285 -20.33 15.79 6.14
C GLU A 285 -20.80 15.22 4.81
N GLY A 286 -21.93 15.72 4.29
CA GLY A 286 -22.45 15.36 2.96
C GLY A 286 -21.46 15.64 1.84
N ALA A 287 -20.80 16.82 1.86
CA ALA A 287 -19.78 17.20 0.90
C ALA A 287 -18.57 16.25 0.95
N PHE A 288 -18.03 15.97 2.13
CA PHE A 288 -16.91 15.05 2.28
C PHE A 288 -17.27 13.60 1.88
N ARG A 289 -18.49 13.13 2.20
CA ARG A 289 -18.98 11.81 1.73
C ARG A 289 -19.13 11.76 0.21
N ALA A 290 -19.50 12.87 -0.44
CA ALA A 290 -19.58 12.95 -1.90
C ALA A 290 -18.19 12.93 -2.56
N ILE A 291 -17.19 13.59 -1.95
CA ILE A 291 -15.79 13.53 -2.37
C ILE A 291 -15.26 12.10 -2.20
N ASP A 292 -15.53 11.44 -1.07
CA ASP A 292 -15.16 10.04 -0.83
C ASP A 292 -15.70 9.12 -1.93
N ARG A 293 -16.98 9.29 -2.30
CA ARG A 293 -17.60 8.47 -3.37
C ARG A 293 -17.03 8.75 -4.75
N ALA A 294 -16.73 10.02 -5.07
CA ALA A 294 -16.17 10.42 -6.35
C ALA A 294 -14.74 9.90 -6.57
N GLN A 295 -14.00 9.70 -5.47
CA GLN A 295 -12.61 9.27 -5.46
C GLN A 295 -12.43 7.87 -4.86
N LYS A 296 -13.51 7.06 -4.84
CA LYS A 296 -13.45 5.69 -4.33
C LYS A 296 -12.71 4.81 -5.32
N ILE A 297 -11.60 4.25 -4.88
CA ILE A 297 -10.87 3.22 -5.62
C ILE A 297 -11.59 1.90 -5.39
N GLU A 298 -11.97 1.20 -6.47
CA GLU A 298 -12.28 -0.22 -6.39
C GLU A 298 -10.96 -0.97 -6.10
N PHE A 299 -10.82 -1.44 -4.88
CA PHE A 299 -9.72 -2.33 -4.50
C PHE A 299 -9.87 -3.66 -5.24
N GLN A 300 -9.23 -3.81 -6.38
CA GLN A 300 -8.93 -5.13 -6.91
C GLN A 300 -7.77 -5.69 -6.08
N ALA A 301 -8.11 -6.48 -5.08
CA ALA A 301 -7.14 -7.29 -4.36
C ALA A 301 -6.55 -8.31 -5.34
N LYS A 302 -5.43 -7.97 -5.98
CA LYS A 302 -4.63 -8.96 -6.70
C LYS A 302 -3.92 -9.79 -5.64
N SER A 303 -4.45 -10.98 -5.36
CA SER A 303 -3.72 -11.97 -4.57
C SER A 303 -2.58 -12.50 -5.44
N TYR A 304 -1.35 -12.32 -4.99
CA TYR A 304 -0.19 -12.97 -5.57
C TYR A 304 0.13 -14.21 -4.75
N LEU A 305 0.04 -15.37 -5.40
CA LEU A 305 0.53 -16.61 -4.82
C LEU A 305 2.07 -16.57 -4.86
N VAL A 306 2.70 -16.42 -3.71
CA VAL A 306 4.15 -16.57 -3.60
C VAL A 306 4.44 -18.04 -3.37
N THR A 307 5.08 -18.67 -4.36
CA THR A 307 5.49 -20.07 -4.29
C THR A 307 6.96 -20.16 -3.88
N THR A 308 7.25 -20.90 -2.83
CA THR A 308 8.62 -21.24 -2.41
C THR A 308 8.92 -22.66 -2.81
N GLU A 309 9.92 -22.88 -3.65
CA GLU A 309 10.36 -24.19 -4.11
C GLU A 309 11.10 -24.92 -2.98
N LEU A 310 10.68 -26.15 -2.70
CA LEU A 310 11.28 -26.98 -1.65
C LEU A 310 12.08 -28.16 -2.22
N PHE A 311 12.17 -28.31 -3.53
CA PHE A 311 12.81 -29.46 -4.18
C PHE A 311 14.29 -29.64 -3.76
N TRP A 312 15.01 -28.56 -3.46
CA TRP A 312 16.41 -28.61 -3.05
C TRP A 312 16.64 -29.42 -1.75
N TRP A 313 15.69 -29.34 -0.83
CA TRP A 313 15.75 -30.10 0.43
C TRP A 313 15.65 -31.62 0.24
N LEU A 314 15.17 -32.05 -0.92
CA LEU A 314 15.07 -33.46 -1.31
C LEU A 314 16.14 -33.84 -2.33
N ALA A 315 16.43 -32.97 -3.29
CA ALA A 315 17.39 -33.22 -4.36
C ALA A 315 18.84 -33.34 -3.84
N ALA A 316 19.27 -32.44 -2.94
CA ALA A 316 20.62 -32.46 -2.40
C ALA A 316 20.92 -33.73 -1.57
N PRO A 317 20.12 -34.13 -0.57
CA PRO A 317 20.35 -35.39 0.15
C PRO A 317 20.13 -36.61 -0.75
N GLY A 318 19.21 -36.56 -1.71
CA GLY A 318 18.98 -37.63 -2.68
C GLY A 318 20.21 -37.88 -3.54
N LEU A 319 20.83 -36.82 -4.07
CA LEU A 319 22.06 -36.91 -4.85
C LEU A 319 23.22 -37.40 -3.99
N ALA A 320 23.38 -36.89 -2.75
CA ALA A 320 24.42 -37.31 -1.84
C ALA A 320 24.31 -38.82 -1.50
N ALA A 321 23.09 -39.32 -1.23
CA ALA A 321 22.83 -40.72 -0.97
C ALA A 321 23.16 -41.60 -2.19
N LEU A 322 22.82 -41.14 -3.39
CA LEU A 322 23.10 -41.86 -4.64
C LEU A 322 24.60 -41.94 -4.91
N LEU A 323 25.34 -40.83 -4.74
CA LEU A 323 26.80 -40.79 -4.89
C LEU A 323 27.50 -41.65 -3.81
N ALA A 324 27.07 -41.61 -2.56
CA ALA A 324 27.57 -42.44 -1.51
C ALA A 324 27.32 -43.94 -1.81
N GLY A 325 26.11 -44.28 -2.25
CA GLY A 325 25.77 -45.64 -2.68
C GLY A 325 26.67 -46.13 -3.82
N ALA A 326 27.01 -45.27 -4.78
CA ALA A 326 27.93 -45.58 -5.88
C ALA A 326 29.38 -45.73 -5.39
N ALA A 327 29.86 -44.84 -4.52
CA ALA A 327 31.24 -44.83 -4.01
C ALA A 327 31.52 -46.06 -3.14
N PHE A 328 30.54 -46.50 -2.33
CA PHE A 328 30.67 -47.70 -1.48
C PHE A 328 30.29 -49.03 -2.19
N ALA A 329 29.75 -48.95 -3.41
CA ALA A 329 29.59 -50.14 -4.23
C ALA A 329 30.98 -50.62 -4.68
N ARG A 330 31.46 -51.66 -4.02
CA ARG A 330 32.78 -52.23 -4.41
C ARG A 330 32.75 -52.66 -5.85
N PRO A 331 33.69 -52.17 -6.70
CA PRO A 331 33.81 -52.69 -8.06
C PRO A 331 34.24 -54.16 -7.99
N VAL A 332 33.54 -54.99 -8.68
CA VAL A 332 33.99 -56.35 -8.94
C VAL A 332 35.26 -56.22 -9.81
N PRO A 333 36.45 -56.62 -9.35
CA PRO A 333 37.65 -56.48 -10.17
C PRO A 333 37.47 -57.26 -11.47
N LYS A 334 37.52 -56.56 -12.59
CA LYS A 334 37.73 -57.19 -13.92
C LYS A 334 39.12 -57.79 -13.90
N ARG A 335 39.25 -59.12 -13.80
CA ARG A 335 40.48 -59.77 -14.11
C ARG A 335 40.59 -59.85 -15.62
N GLU A 336 41.62 -59.16 -16.15
CA GLU A 336 42.13 -59.41 -17.47
C GLU A 336 42.52 -60.88 -17.57
N ALA A 337 42.01 -61.53 -18.59
CA ALA A 337 42.47 -62.86 -18.96
C ALA A 337 43.93 -62.71 -19.45
N ALA A 338 44.87 -63.14 -18.65
CA ALA A 338 46.23 -63.37 -19.18
C ALA A 338 46.15 -64.60 -20.10
N ALA A 339 46.57 -64.39 -21.36
CA ALA A 339 46.72 -65.41 -22.37
C ALA A 339 47.79 -66.44 -21.97
#